data_dbdfc5650b4e3b302fc82a6c6ecb63ff
#
_entry.id   dbdfc5650b4e3b302fc82a6c6ecb63ff
#
_cell.length_a   1.000
_cell.length_b   1.000
_cell.length_c   1.000
_cell.angle_alpha   90.00
_cell.angle_beta   90.00
_cell.angle_gamma   90.00
#
_symmetry.space_group_name_H-M   'P 1'
#
loop_
_entity.id
_entity.type
_entity.pdbx_description
1 polymer ?
#
loop_
_entity_poly.entity_id
_entity_poly.type
_entity_poly.pdbx_seq_one_letter_code
_entity_poly.pdbx_strand_id
1 'polypeptide(L)'
;MVDVSVLNWEEKMTDNMLFEMEPMRYWSLPSGLSPQEQREKIENRLLTNNYVWSQKTDGNWSRAVITPSRSALQTRGISKTTGTYGEVQDNVFWWEDVVNAFSDTTVLLGEIYIPGGIDKNVGSCLRAKSLKSKCIQSAQFYEEARKTTKFTAKDKRDIEQNEFFNVPLHWRIFDVLYYEGKCLMDDGIEVRSTYIEKAIKQINNPLVHGVKYFSADCETFFDEVSKIWQKGGEGAVLYREGVPYVPGKRGPSAWDTMKVKQTLAEEADVFITGVEPAVRAYTGKDVTSWVYWENVKTGEKLYGNYYTEYRDGVQNLEPISKGWFNDWPGAIICSVYDENHNFYEICRVAGLTEEMKEDLKNNFETNWYLRPVKISAMMVSQDKNGTSFSMRHPVIKSFRDNDISIDDCTLSKILGARS
;
A
#
# COMPACT_ATOMS: atom_id res chain seq x y z
N MET A 1 7.54 -4.58 30.86
CA MET A 1 6.34 -4.72 30.01
C MET A 1 5.17 -4.23 30.84
N VAL A 2 4.64 -3.08 30.51
CA VAL A 2 3.44 -2.54 31.17
C VAL A 2 2.26 -3.37 30.64
N ASP A 3 1.48 -3.93 31.56
CA ASP A 3 0.26 -4.67 31.22
C ASP A 3 -0.76 -3.69 30.64
N VAL A 4 -1.05 -3.83 29.34
CA VAL A 4 -1.86 -2.89 28.56
C VAL A 4 -3.36 -3.19 28.70
N SER A 5 -3.75 -4.15 29.55
CA SER A 5 -5.13 -4.61 29.72
C SER A 5 -6.03 -3.69 30.56
N VAL A 6 -5.51 -2.55 31.08
CA VAL A 6 -6.25 -1.62 31.94
C VAL A 6 -5.88 -0.16 31.65
N LEU A 7 -5.71 0.21 30.38
CA LEU A 7 -5.48 1.60 30.03
C LEU A 7 -6.82 2.26 29.69
N ASN A 8 -7.31 3.08 30.61
CA ASN A 8 -8.36 4.06 30.31
C ASN A 8 -7.74 5.14 29.38
N TRP A 9 -8.03 5.07 28.09
CA TRP A 9 -7.46 5.97 27.08
C TRP A 9 -7.89 7.42 27.27
N GLU A 10 -9.05 7.69 27.90
CA GLU A 10 -9.54 9.04 28.16
C GLU A 10 -8.62 9.85 29.09
N GLU A 11 -7.96 9.20 30.03
CA GLU A 11 -7.18 9.91 31.07
C GLU A 11 -5.69 10.11 30.74
N LYS A 12 -5.16 9.52 29.62
CA LYS A 12 -3.71 9.36 29.43
C LYS A 12 -3.14 9.86 28.11
N MET A 13 -3.95 10.23 27.13
CA MET A 13 -3.42 10.67 25.82
C MET A 13 -3.22 12.18 25.82
N THR A 14 -1.97 12.60 25.81
CA THR A 14 -1.63 13.99 25.49
C THR A 14 -1.72 14.24 24.00
N ASP A 15 -1.88 15.50 23.59
CA ASP A 15 -1.89 15.91 22.19
C ASP A 15 -0.71 15.30 21.41
N ASN A 16 0.51 15.40 21.95
CA ASN A 16 1.70 14.85 21.28
C ASN A 16 1.61 13.32 21.04
N MET A 17 1.04 12.58 21.99
CA MET A 17 0.88 11.13 21.84
C MET A 17 -0.06 10.77 20.69
N LEU A 18 -1.06 11.60 20.38
CA LEU A 18 -1.95 11.40 19.22
C LEU A 18 -1.19 11.48 17.90
N PHE A 19 -0.21 12.39 17.78
CA PHE A 19 0.63 12.52 16.59
C PHE A 19 1.66 11.39 16.44
N GLU A 20 2.05 10.75 17.54
CA GLU A 20 3.04 9.67 17.58
C GLU A 20 2.41 8.27 17.63
N MET A 21 1.11 8.17 17.80
CA MET A 21 0.38 6.92 17.93
C MET A 21 0.60 5.99 16.73
N GLU A 22 1.08 4.77 16.96
CA GLU A 22 1.19 3.77 15.91
C GLU A 22 -0.21 3.34 15.39
N PRO A 23 -0.41 3.26 14.07
CA PRO A 23 -1.67 2.73 13.53
C PRO A 23 -1.92 1.28 13.95
N MET A 24 -3.15 0.96 14.31
CA MET A 24 -3.57 -0.43 14.49
C MET A 24 -3.28 -1.24 13.23
N ARG A 25 -2.84 -2.47 13.38
CA ARG A 25 -2.51 -3.38 12.29
C ARG A 25 -3.66 -4.36 12.08
N TYR A 26 -4.11 -4.45 10.84
CA TYR A 26 -5.14 -5.42 10.46
C TYR A 26 -4.52 -6.74 10.02
N TRP A 27 -5.18 -7.81 10.35
CA TRP A 27 -4.78 -9.15 9.93
C TRP A 27 -5.01 -9.36 8.44
N SER A 28 -4.24 -10.26 7.88
CA SER A 28 -4.49 -10.86 6.56
C SER A 28 -4.52 -12.37 6.75
N LEU A 29 -5.29 -13.06 5.93
CA LEU A 29 -5.24 -14.52 5.92
C LEU A 29 -3.82 -14.99 5.59
N PRO A 30 -3.38 -16.15 6.11
CA PRO A 30 -2.10 -16.72 5.78
C PRO A 30 -1.92 -16.84 4.25
N SER A 31 -0.72 -16.53 3.78
CA SER A 31 -0.34 -16.82 2.39
C SER A 31 -0.33 -18.33 2.16
N GLY A 32 -0.80 -18.78 1.01
CA GLY A 32 -0.80 -20.20 0.64
C GLY A 32 -2.13 -20.92 0.78
N LEU A 33 -3.15 -20.28 1.34
CA LEU A 33 -4.52 -20.81 1.29
C LEU A 33 -5.11 -20.60 -0.11
N SER A 34 -5.78 -21.61 -0.64
CA SER A 34 -6.61 -21.47 -1.82
C SER A 34 -7.78 -20.49 -1.56
N PRO A 35 -8.40 -19.90 -2.59
CA PRO A 35 -9.57 -19.06 -2.42
C PRO A 35 -10.71 -19.74 -1.66
N GLN A 36 -10.93 -21.05 -1.91
CA GLN A 36 -11.93 -21.82 -1.23
C GLN A 36 -11.63 -21.98 0.28
N GLU A 37 -10.39 -22.35 0.64
CA GLU A 37 -9.97 -22.45 2.04
C GLU A 37 -10.07 -21.10 2.78
N GLN A 38 -9.76 -20.00 2.08
CA GLN A 38 -9.93 -18.65 2.64
C GLN A 38 -11.40 -18.35 2.91
N ARG A 39 -12.27 -18.67 1.96
CA ARG A 39 -13.72 -18.50 2.06
C ARG A 39 -14.27 -19.31 3.24
N GLU A 40 -13.99 -20.60 3.29
CA GLU A 40 -14.46 -21.50 4.37
C GLU A 40 -14.02 -21.02 5.76
N LYS A 41 -12.77 -20.55 5.90
CA LYS A 41 -12.28 -20.00 7.17
C LYS A 41 -13.03 -18.75 7.60
N ILE A 42 -13.38 -17.86 6.68
CA ILE A 42 -14.13 -16.64 6.95
C ILE A 42 -15.58 -17.00 7.30
N GLU A 43 -16.24 -17.82 6.49
CA GLU A 43 -17.63 -18.26 6.72
C GLU A 43 -17.80 -18.90 8.09
N ASN A 44 -16.89 -19.80 8.47
CA ASN A 44 -16.89 -20.41 9.81
C ASN A 44 -16.79 -19.39 10.94
N ARG A 45 -16.11 -18.25 10.72
CA ARG A 45 -16.04 -17.16 11.72
C ARG A 45 -17.31 -16.32 11.74
N LEU A 46 -17.89 -16.04 10.59
CA LEU A 46 -19.16 -15.33 10.49
C LEU A 46 -20.33 -16.08 11.14
N LEU A 47 -20.28 -17.42 11.10
CA LEU A 47 -21.28 -18.26 11.78
C LEU A 47 -21.20 -18.20 13.31
N THR A 48 -20.05 -17.85 13.88
CA THR A 48 -19.79 -17.96 15.33
C THR A 48 -19.68 -16.62 16.03
N ASN A 49 -19.57 -15.51 15.29
CA ASN A 49 -19.38 -14.18 15.86
C ASN A 49 -20.07 -13.13 14.98
N ASN A 50 -20.43 -12.01 15.60
CA ASN A 50 -20.94 -10.85 14.89
C ASN A 50 -19.81 -10.04 14.28
N TYR A 51 -19.91 -9.75 13.01
CA TYR A 51 -19.00 -8.90 12.26
C TYR A 51 -19.77 -7.81 11.50
N VAL A 52 -19.12 -6.68 11.37
CA VAL A 52 -19.45 -5.67 10.36
C VAL A 52 -18.32 -5.59 9.34
N TRP A 53 -18.65 -5.15 8.14
CA TRP A 53 -17.65 -4.98 7.08
C TRP A 53 -17.82 -3.67 6.32
N SER A 54 -16.75 -3.21 5.73
CA SER A 54 -16.74 -2.08 4.81
C SER A 54 -15.89 -2.38 3.59
N GLN A 55 -16.21 -1.71 2.47
CA GLN A 55 -15.38 -1.81 1.27
C GLN A 55 -13.96 -1.27 1.54
N LYS A 56 -12.96 -2.06 1.17
CA LYS A 56 -11.56 -1.62 1.23
C LYS A 56 -11.26 -0.70 0.05
N THR A 57 -10.89 0.54 0.36
CA THR A 57 -10.44 1.52 -0.63
C THR A 57 -8.98 1.26 -1.00
N ASP A 58 -8.65 1.33 -2.27
CA ASP A 58 -7.27 1.28 -2.76
C ASP A 58 -6.70 2.70 -2.81
N GLY A 59 -5.76 3.00 -1.92
CA GLY A 59 -5.18 4.31 -1.78
C GLY A 59 -4.06 4.35 -0.75
N ASN A 60 -3.80 5.52 -0.18
CA ASN A 60 -2.83 5.73 0.88
C ASN A 60 -3.52 5.94 2.22
N TRP A 61 -3.22 5.08 3.18
CA TRP A 61 -3.67 5.24 4.56
C TRP A 61 -3.25 6.60 5.12
N SER A 62 -4.17 7.29 5.77
CA SER A 62 -3.93 8.58 6.39
C SER A 62 -4.68 8.74 7.69
N ARG A 63 -4.18 9.65 8.52
CA ARG A 63 -4.78 10.05 9.77
C ARG A 63 -4.81 11.56 9.87
N ALA A 64 -5.98 12.14 10.05
CA ALA A 64 -6.11 13.52 10.47
C ALA A 64 -6.08 13.56 11.99
N VAL A 65 -5.15 14.31 12.56
CA VAL A 65 -5.10 14.65 13.99
C VAL A 65 -5.33 16.15 14.10
N ILE A 66 -6.40 16.53 14.74
CA ILE A 66 -6.79 17.92 14.97
C ILE A 66 -6.86 18.12 16.46
N THR A 67 -6.13 19.08 16.98
CA THR A 67 -6.16 19.50 18.38
C THR A 67 -6.23 21.03 18.45
N PRO A 68 -6.60 21.63 19.56
CA PRO A 68 -6.60 23.09 19.71
C PRO A 68 -5.25 23.77 19.43
N SER A 69 -4.15 23.03 19.60
CA SER A 69 -2.79 23.55 19.44
C SER A 69 -2.15 23.25 18.09
N ARG A 70 -2.56 22.19 17.40
CA ARG A 70 -1.94 21.70 16.16
C ARG A 70 -2.88 20.81 15.38
N SER A 71 -2.74 20.84 14.06
CA SER A 71 -3.38 19.84 13.18
C SER A 71 -2.41 19.32 12.15
N ALA A 72 -2.53 18.03 11.79
CA ALA A 72 -1.73 17.38 10.76
C ALA A 72 -2.50 16.25 10.07
N LEU A 73 -2.25 16.10 8.76
CA LEU A 73 -2.65 14.93 7.98
C LEU A 73 -1.43 14.02 7.78
N GLN A 74 -1.40 12.92 8.49
CA GLN A 74 -0.24 12.02 8.54
C GLN A 74 -0.46 10.79 7.68
N THR A 75 0.61 10.29 7.05
CA THR A 75 0.64 8.97 6.39
C THR A 75 1.33 7.94 7.27
N ARG A 76 1.21 6.65 6.92
CA ARG A 76 1.80 5.54 7.71
C ARG A 76 3.33 5.54 7.69
N GLY A 77 3.96 6.20 6.71
CA GLY A 77 5.42 6.24 6.59
C GLY A 77 6.07 7.16 7.60
N ILE A 78 7.08 6.66 8.31
CA ILE A 78 7.93 7.47 9.18
C ILE A 78 9.03 8.11 8.34
N SER A 79 9.17 9.43 8.43
CA SER A 79 10.24 10.18 7.79
C SER A 79 11.60 9.79 8.38
N LYS A 80 12.53 9.40 7.53
CA LYS A 80 13.90 9.05 7.97
C LYS A 80 14.66 10.26 8.54
N THR A 81 14.29 11.47 8.11
CA THR A 81 14.97 12.71 8.52
C THR A 81 14.47 13.20 9.87
N THR A 82 13.15 13.12 10.13
CA THR A 82 12.54 13.68 11.34
C THR A 82 12.20 12.63 12.40
N GLY A 83 12.16 11.34 12.02
CA GLY A 83 11.70 10.26 12.91
C GLY A 83 10.19 10.28 13.18
N THR A 84 9.44 11.20 12.56
CA THR A 84 7.99 11.37 12.73
C THR A 84 7.22 10.85 11.53
N TYR A 85 5.91 10.67 11.67
CA TYR A 85 5.04 10.34 10.54
C TYR A 85 5.08 11.43 9.48
N GLY A 86 5.10 11.01 8.21
CA GLY A 86 5.11 11.97 7.10
C GLY A 86 3.80 12.76 7.05
N GLU A 87 3.89 14.08 6.99
CA GLU A 87 2.77 15.01 6.90
C GLU A 87 2.54 15.41 5.44
N VAL A 88 1.28 15.40 4.99
CA VAL A 88 0.91 15.56 3.58
C VAL A 88 -0.25 16.56 3.34
N GLN A 89 -0.65 17.29 4.36
CA GLN A 89 -1.75 18.26 4.28
C GLN A 89 -1.59 19.29 3.17
N ASP A 90 -0.37 19.71 2.85
CA ASP A 90 -0.08 20.67 1.80
C ASP A 90 -0.34 20.15 0.37
N ASN A 91 -0.63 18.87 0.24
CA ASN A 91 -0.86 18.21 -1.05
C ASN A 91 -2.33 17.88 -1.31
N VAL A 92 -3.24 18.28 -0.43
CA VAL A 92 -4.68 18.03 -0.54
C VAL A 92 -5.48 19.33 -0.35
N PHE A 93 -6.56 19.51 -1.13
CA PHE A 93 -7.32 20.77 -1.13
C PHE A 93 -8.39 20.86 -0.05
N TRP A 94 -8.86 19.74 0.44
CA TRP A 94 -9.92 19.65 1.44
C TRP A 94 -9.40 19.80 2.88
N TRP A 95 -8.10 19.99 3.09
CA TRP A 95 -7.51 19.99 4.43
C TRP A 95 -8.03 21.12 5.32
N GLU A 96 -8.13 22.34 4.80
CA GLU A 96 -8.63 23.48 5.56
C GLU A 96 -10.08 23.27 6.00
N ASP A 97 -10.94 22.69 5.14
CA ASP A 97 -12.32 22.38 5.49
C ASP A 97 -12.38 21.34 6.60
N VAL A 98 -11.49 20.35 6.58
CA VAL A 98 -11.38 19.33 7.64
C VAL A 98 -10.96 19.97 8.97
N VAL A 99 -9.94 20.83 8.96
CA VAL A 99 -9.48 21.50 10.19
C VAL A 99 -10.55 22.43 10.77
N ASN A 100 -11.16 23.24 9.90
CA ASN A 100 -12.15 24.21 10.33
C ASN A 100 -13.49 23.59 10.78
N ALA A 101 -13.71 22.32 10.45
CA ALA A 101 -14.91 21.60 10.84
C ALA A 101 -14.94 21.26 12.35
N PHE A 102 -13.81 21.21 13.03
CA PHE A 102 -13.74 20.73 14.42
C PHE A 102 -13.16 21.79 15.36
N SER A 103 -13.75 21.93 16.52
CA SER A 103 -13.35 22.88 17.54
C SER A 103 -12.50 22.27 18.68
N ASP A 104 -12.50 20.95 18.80
CA ASP A 104 -11.78 20.22 19.83
C ASP A 104 -11.12 18.95 19.25
N THR A 105 -10.36 18.26 20.06
CA THR A 105 -9.56 17.10 19.67
C THR A 105 -10.39 16.10 18.86
N THR A 106 -9.99 15.92 17.62
CA THR A 106 -10.63 15.00 16.66
C THR A 106 -9.57 14.20 15.92
N VAL A 107 -9.71 12.88 15.89
CA VAL A 107 -8.80 11.98 15.17
C VAL A 107 -9.61 11.09 14.25
N LEU A 108 -9.40 11.28 12.94
CA LEU A 108 -10.08 10.57 11.88
C LEU A 108 -9.08 9.71 11.11
N LEU A 109 -9.43 8.46 10.83
CA LEU A 109 -8.66 7.58 9.96
C LEU A 109 -9.33 7.46 8.61
N GLY A 110 -8.55 7.52 7.55
CA GLY A 110 -9.07 7.44 6.19
C GLY A 110 -8.06 6.95 5.18
N GLU A 111 -8.52 6.78 3.96
CA GLU A 111 -7.72 6.44 2.81
C GLU A 111 -7.77 7.59 1.82
N ILE A 112 -6.61 8.17 1.46
CA ILE A 112 -6.50 9.14 0.37
C ILE A 112 -6.44 8.35 -0.92
N TYR A 113 -7.32 8.66 -1.87
CA TYR A 113 -7.45 7.90 -3.12
C TYR A 113 -7.77 8.81 -4.31
N ILE A 114 -7.58 8.26 -5.51
CA ILE A 114 -8.00 8.85 -6.78
C ILE A 114 -9.11 7.96 -7.34
N PRO A 115 -10.32 8.48 -7.63
CA PRO A 115 -11.36 7.68 -8.27
C PRO A 115 -10.86 7.07 -9.59
N GLY A 116 -10.93 5.74 -9.70
CA GLY A 116 -10.41 4.99 -10.86
C GLY A 116 -8.88 4.87 -10.94
N GLY A 117 -8.13 5.41 -9.96
CA GLY A 117 -6.68 5.26 -9.82
C GLY A 117 -6.29 4.13 -8.87
N ILE A 118 -4.99 3.89 -8.77
CA ILE A 118 -4.38 2.92 -7.86
C ILE A 118 -3.47 3.63 -6.84
N ASP A 119 -3.12 2.93 -5.76
CA ASP A 119 -2.23 3.43 -4.69
C ASP A 119 -0.95 4.11 -5.20
N LYS A 120 -0.29 3.56 -6.23
CA LYS A 120 0.94 4.13 -6.80
C LYS A 120 0.76 5.58 -7.27
N ASN A 121 -0.38 5.89 -7.87
CA ASN A 121 -0.70 7.23 -8.38
C ASN A 121 -0.88 8.22 -7.22
N VAL A 122 -1.62 7.80 -6.19
CA VAL A 122 -1.83 8.59 -4.97
C VAL A 122 -0.51 8.88 -4.29
N GLY A 123 0.34 7.87 -4.12
CA GLY A 123 1.66 8.02 -3.50
C GLY A 123 2.57 9.01 -4.24
N SER A 124 2.46 9.11 -5.55
CA SER A 124 3.18 10.14 -6.35
C SER A 124 2.67 11.54 -6.04
N CYS A 125 1.36 11.73 -5.94
CA CYS A 125 0.75 13.00 -5.60
C CYS A 125 1.15 13.47 -4.20
N LEU A 126 1.08 12.59 -3.22
CA LEU A 126 1.39 12.92 -1.83
C LEU A 126 2.89 13.20 -1.58
N ARG A 127 3.78 12.68 -2.42
CA ARG A 127 5.22 12.93 -2.32
C ARG A 127 5.73 14.11 -3.14
N ALA A 128 4.87 14.77 -3.88
CA ALA A 128 5.24 15.94 -4.69
C ALA A 128 5.74 17.09 -3.80
N LYS A 129 7.04 17.40 -3.88
CA LYS A 129 7.68 18.42 -3.05
C LYS A 129 7.71 19.80 -3.70
N SER A 130 7.95 19.86 -5.01
CA SER A 130 8.01 21.14 -5.72
C SER A 130 6.62 21.55 -6.23
N LEU A 131 6.40 22.88 -6.33
CA LEU A 131 5.17 23.42 -6.90
C LEU A 131 4.91 22.90 -8.31
N LYS A 132 5.95 22.78 -9.15
CA LYS A 132 5.84 22.22 -10.50
C LYS A 132 5.41 20.75 -10.48
N SER A 133 5.97 19.93 -9.57
CA SER A 133 5.56 18.54 -9.42
C SER A 133 4.11 18.41 -8.95
N LYS A 134 3.66 19.31 -8.05
CA LYS A 134 2.25 19.36 -7.61
C LYS A 134 1.33 19.69 -8.80
N CYS A 135 1.71 20.65 -9.64
CA CYS A 135 0.95 21.06 -10.83
C CYS A 135 0.81 19.94 -11.87
N ILE A 136 1.83 19.09 -12.03
CA ILE A 136 1.76 17.92 -12.93
C ILE A 136 0.67 16.93 -12.46
N GLN A 137 0.30 16.99 -11.20
CA GLN A 137 -0.63 16.06 -10.57
C GLN A 137 -2.00 16.65 -10.25
N SER A 138 -2.18 17.97 -10.39
CA SER A 138 -3.43 18.66 -10.07
C SER A 138 -3.59 19.98 -10.81
N ALA A 139 -4.70 20.11 -11.54
CA ALA A 139 -5.05 21.35 -12.22
C ALA A 139 -5.27 22.53 -11.27
N GLN A 140 -5.76 22.29 -10.07
CA GLN A 140 -5.94 23.33 -9.06
C GLN A 140 -4.62 23.96 -8.67
N PHE A 141 -3.58 23.15 -8.40
CA PHE A 141 -2.23 23.67 -8.14
C PHE A 141 -1.67 24.43 -9.35
N TYR A 142 -1.99 24.00 -10.58
CA TYR A 142 -1.56 24.70 -11.78
C TYR A 142 -2.19 26.08 -11.89
N GLU A 143 -3.49 26.22 -11.65
CA GLU A 143 -4.20 27.48 -11.71
C GLU A 143 -3.67 28.52 -10.72
N GLU A 144 -3.28 28.10 -9.53
CA GLU A 144 -2.61 28.96 -8.55
C GLU A 144 -1.16 29.28 -8.94
N ALA A 145 -0.41 28.25 -9.28
CA ALA A 145 1.00 28.37 -9.56
C ALA A 145 1.29 29.26 -10.79
N ARG A 146 0.44 29.22 -11.83
CA ARG A 146 0.64 30.03 -13.04
C ARG A 146 0.55 31.56 -12.79
N LYS A 147 -0.02 31.95 -11.65
CA LYS A 147 -0.07 33.36 -11.25
C LYS A 147 1.30 33.88 -10.78
N THR A 148 2.14 33.02 -10.24
CA THR A 148 3.42 33.36 -9.60
C THR A 148 4.64 32.67 -10.22
N THR A 149 4.44 31.62 -11.02
CA THR A 149 5.52 30.78 -11.55
C THR A 149 5.46 30.74 -13.09
N LYS A 150 6.61 30.95 -13.73
CA LYS A 150 6.75 30.82 -15.18
C LYS A 150 6.96 29.34 -15.56
N PHE A 151 6.03 28.76 -16.31
CA PHE A 151 6.11 27.38 -16.84
C PHE A 151 6.72 27.39 -18.24
N THR A 152 7.66 26.47 -18.48
CA THR A 152 8.23 26.23 -19.81
C THR A 152 7.21 25.48 -20.70
N ALA A 153 7.47 25.46 -22.01
CA ALA A 153 6.64 24.67 -22.93
C ALA A 153 6.69 23.15 -22.62
N LYS A 154 7.80 22.68 -22.05
CA LYS A 154 7.93 21.29 -21.57
C LYS A 154 7.05 21.06 -20.34
N ASP A 155 7.14 21.93 -19.32
CA ASP A 155 6.30 21.82 -18.11
C ASP A 155 4.81 21.74 -18.47
N LYS A 156 4.36 22.58 -19.43
CA LYS A 156 2.97 22.60 -19.87
C LYS A 156 2.56 21.29 -20.54
N ARG A 157 3.40 20.73 -21.43
CA ARG A 157 3.11 19.43 -22.07
C ARG A 157 3.06 18.30 -21.05
N ASP A 158 4.01 18.26 -20.09
CA ASP A 158 4.04 17.24 -19.05
C ASP A 158 2.77 17.28 -18.18
N ILE A 159 2.25 18.49 -17.91
CA ILE A 159 0.99 18.70 -17.19
C ILE A 159 -0.20 18.21 -18.03
N GLU A 160 -0.29 18.60 -19.29
CA GLU A 160 -1.41 18.26 -20.18
C GLU A 160 -1.48 16.74 -20.50
N GLN A 161 -0.33 16.08 -20.50
CA GLN A 161 -0.24 14.64 -20.77
C GLN A 161 -0.45 13.76 -19.52
N ASN A 162 -0.54 14.35 -18.32
CA ASN A 162 -0.78 13.59 -17.11
C ASN A 162 -2.22 13.08 -17.07
N GLU A 163 -2.40 11.78 -17.06
CA GLU A 163 -3.73 11.14 -17.04
C GLU A 163 -4.56 11.49 -15.79
N PHE A 164 -3.92 11.90 -14.70
CA PHE A 164 -4.57 12.33 -13.45
C PHE A 164 -4.62 13.84 -13.30
N PHE A 165 -4.28 14.58 -14.35
CA PHE A 165 -4.51 16.02 -14.38
C PHE A 165 -6.01 16.29 -14.32
N ASN A 166 -6.47 17.16 -13.41
CA ASN A 166 -7.87 17.42 -13.08
C ASN A 166 -8.60 16.33 -12.26
N VAL A 167 -7.93 15.30 -11.79
CA VAL A 167 -8.55 14.36 -10.86
C VAL A 167 -8.06 14.68 -9.45
N PRO A 168 -8.87 15.32 -8.61
CA PRO A 168 -8.47 15.69 -7.25
C PRO A 168 -8.29 14.45 -6.39
N LEU A 169 -7.43 14.57 -5.37
CA LEU A 169 -7.32 13.57 -4.32
C LEU A 169 -8.58 13.60 -3.46
N HIS A 170 -9.25 12.47 -3.34
CA HIS A 170 -10.37 12.27 -2.43
C HIS A 170 -9.89 11.67 -1.11
N TRP A 171 -10.66 11.86 -0.05
CA TRP A 171 -10.43 11.21 1.22
C TRP A 171 -11.65 10.38 1.63
N ARG A 172 -11.44 9.13 2.00
CA ARG A 172 -12.50 8.25 2.49
C ARG A 172 -12.25 7.85 3.93
N ILE A 173 -12.98 8.45 4.86
CA ILE A 173 -12.91 8.18 6.29
C ILE A 173 -13.50 6.80 6.56
N PHE A 174 -12.75 5.95 7.28
CA PHE A 174 -13.18 4.61 7.66
C PHE A 174 -13.19 4.36 9.16
N ASP A 175 -12.65 5.26 9.99
CA ASP A 175 -12.70 5.14 11.46
C ASP A 175 -12.60 6.52 12.13
N VAL A 176 -13.12 6.62 13.36
CA VAL A 176 -13.07 7.82 14.19
C VAL A 176 -12.59 7.42 15.58
N LEU A 177 -11.44 7.93 16.01
CA LEU A 177 -10.83 7.58 17.30
C LEU A 177 -11.11 8.61 18.40
N TYR A 178 -11.21 9.88 17.98
CA TYR A 178 -11.63 11.01 18.80
C TYR A 178 -12.60 11.86 18.02
N TYR A 179 -13.63 12.37 18.66
CA TYR A 179 -14.60 13.27 18.06
C TYR A 179 -14.98 14.37 19.05
N GLU A 180 -14.57 15.62 18.77
CA GLU A 180 -14.84 16.80 19.60
C GLU A 180 -14.51 16.53 21.08
N GLY A 181 -13.27 16.12 21.34
CA GLY A 181 -12.75 15.83 22.68
C GLY A 181 -13.13 14.45 23.24
N LYS A 182 -14.12 13.77 22.68
CA LYS A 182 -14.55 12.45 23.16
C LYS A 182 -13.64 11.36 22.60
N CYS A 183 -13.00 10.58 23.47
CA CYS A 183 -12.29 9.35 23.11
C CYS A 183 -13.30 8.23 22.74
N LEU A 184 -13.07 7.57 21.63
CA LEU A 184 -13.89 6.46 21.10
C LEU A 184 -13.07 5.16 20.96
N MET A 185 -11.81 5.15 21.39
CA MET A 185 -10.91 4.02 21.11
C MET A 185 -11.32 2.73 21.81
N ASP A 186 -11.99 2.84 22.98
CA ASP A 186 -12.49 1.69 23.71
C ASP A 186 -13.82 1.13 23.15
N ASP A 187 -14.49 1.92 22.32
CA ASP A 187 -15.72 1.49 21.65
C ASP A 187 -15.40 0.54 20.48
N GLY A 188 -16.34 -0.36 20.13
CA GLY A 188 -16.28 -1.16 18.91
C GLY A 188 -16.49 -0.31 17.65
N ILE A 189 -16.10 -0.84 16.49
CA ILE A 189 -16.25 -0.12 15.21
C ILE A 189 -17.71 0.22 14.89
N GLU A 190 -18.67 -0.60 15.34
CA GLU A 190 -20.11 -0.37 15.18
C GLU A 190 -20.55 0.94 15.84
N VAL A 191 -19.94 1.32 16.94
CA VAL A 191 -20.15 2.61 17.61
C VAL A 191 -19.37 3.73 16.92
N ARG A 192 -18.07 3.52 16.71
CA ARG A 192 -17.19 4.52 16.08
C ARG A 192 -17.65 4.93 14.69
N SER A 193 -18.19 3.98 13.91
CA SER A 193 -18.69 4.24 12.54
C SER A 193 -19.85 5.24 12.50
N THR A 194 -20.65 5.34 13.56
CA THR A 194 -21.73 6.33 13.63
C THR A 194 -21.25 7.77 13.64
N TYR A 195 -20.00 7.98 14.04
CA TYR A 195 -19.36 9.30 14.04
C TYR A 195 -18.80 9.67 12.66
N ILE A 196 -18.64 8.72 11.74
CA ILE A 196 -18.17 9.01 10.37
C ILE A 196 -19.19 9.92 9.65
N GLU A 197 -20.48 9.59 9.71
CA GLU A 197 -21.52 10.39 9.07
C GLU A 197 -21.62 11.80 9.68
N LYS A 198 -21.43 11.91 11.01
CA LYS A 198 -21.38 13.20 11.69
C LYS A 198 -20.19 14.02 11.20
N ALA A 199 -19.00 13.40 11.13
CA ALA A 199 -17.80 14.07 10.64
C ALA A 199 -17.93 14.54 9.19
N ILE A 200 -18.43 13.69 8.28
CA ILE A 200 -18.67 14.04 6.88
C ILE A 200 -19.64 15.22 6.75
N LYS A 201 -20.74 15.20 7.50
CA LYS A 201 -21.73 16.28 7.49
C LYS A 201 -21.13 17.59 8.00
N GLN A 202 -20.26 17.55 9.00
CA GLN A 202 -19.61 18.70 9.59
C GLN A 202 -18.53 19.28 8.66
N ILE A 203 -17.70 18.43 8.02
CA ILE A 203 -16.66 18.82 7.05
C ILE A 203 -17.30 19.42 5.79
N ASN A 204 -18.42 18.88 5.33
CA ASN A 204 -19.21 19.39 4.19
C ASN A 204 -18.36 19.67 2.93
N ASN A 205 -17.42 18.80 2.59
CA ASN A 205 -16.60 18.93 1.38
C ASN A 205 -16.86 17.76 0.43
N PRO A 206 -17.10 17.99 -0.88
CA PRO A 206 -17.44 16.95 -1.84
C PRO A 206 -16.32 15.94 -2.15
N LEU A 207 -15.09 16.23 -1.74
CA LEU A 207 -13.94 15.32 -1.89
C LEU A 207 -13.73 14.43 -0.66
N VAL A 208 -14.48 14.66 0.44
CA VAL A 208 -14.38 13.91 1.68
C VAL A 208 -15.63 13.03 1.83
N HIS A 209 -15.40 11.73 1.93
CA HIS A 209 -16.45 10.72 1.98
C HIS A 209 -16.28 9.81 3.20
N GLY A 210 -17.31 9.07 3.56
CA GLY A 210 -17.24 8.00 4.55
C GLY A 210 -17.40 6.62 3.89
N VAL A 211 -16.81 5.59 4.48
CA VAL A 211 -17.20 4.21 4.16
C VAL A 211 -18.57 3.92 4.75
N LYS A 212 -19.31 3.02 4.13
CA LYS A 212 -20.52 2.43 4.71
C LYS A 212 -20.15 1.12 5.37
N TYR A 213 -20.70 0.90 6.55
CA TYR A 213 -20.59 -0.36 7.27
C TYR A 213 -21.88 -1.18 7.11
N PHE A 214 -21.68 -2.48 6.92
CA PHE A 214 -22.76 -3.44 6.74
C PHE A 214 -22.57 -4.59 7.72
N SER A 215 -23.65 -5.20 8.21
CA SER A 215 -23.56 -6.47 8.93
C SER A 215 -23.00 -7.53 7.99
N ALA A 216 -22.05 -8.33 8.47
CA ALA A 216 -21.47 -9.41 7.70
C ALA A 216 -22.30 -10.68 7.91
N ASP A 217 -23.16 -10.96 6.96
CA ASP A 217 -23.95 -12.17 6.90
C ASP A 217 -23.16 -13.27 6.15
N CYS A 218 -23.14 -14.48 6.71
CA CYS A 218 -22.38 -15.60 6.15
C CYS A 218 -22.83 -15.99 4.73
N GLU A 219 -24.13 -15.86 4.43
CA GLU A 219 -24.69 -16.28 3.14
C GLU A 219 -24.43 -15.25 2.04
N THR A 220 -24.42 -13.96 2.39
CA THR A 220 -24.40 -12.86 1.41
C THR A 220 -23.05 -12.14 1.31
N PHE A 221 -22.19 -12.25 2.34
CA PHE A 221 -20.95 -11.49 2.41
C PHE A 221 -20.05 -11.66 1.17
N PHE A 222 -19.81 -12.90 0.74
CA PHE A 222 -18.93 -13.15 -0.41
C PHE A 222 -19.54 -12.73 -1.74
N ASP A 223 -20.87 -12.75 -1.86
CA ASP A 223 -21.55 -12.25 -3.06
C ASP A 223 -21.37 -10.73 -3.18
N GLU A 224 -21.47 -10.01 -2.06
CA GLU A 224 -21.23 -8.57 -2.05
C GLU A 224 -19.76 -8.23 -2.30
N VAL A 225 -18.82 -8.96 -1.70
CA VAL A 225 -17.39 -8.78 -1.94
C VAL A 225 -17.03 -9.11 -3.40
N SER A 226 -17.63 -10.16 -3.97
CA SER A 226 -17.43 -10.52 -5.39
C SER A 226 -17.87 -9.41 -6.34
N LYS A 227 -18.98 -8.71 -6.04
CA LYS A 227 -19.41 -7.53 -6.81
C LYS A 227 -18.38 -6.38 -6.76
N ILE A 228 -17.69 -6.23 -5.60
CA ILE A 228 -16.60 -5.26 -5.48
C ILE A 228 -15.43 -5.66 -6.38
N TRP A 229 -15.04 -6.93 -6.37
CA TRP A 229 -13.94 -7.44 -7.21
C TRP A 229 -14.25 -7.33 -8.71
N GLN A 230 -15.46 -7.66 -9.14
CA GLN A 230 -15.91 -7.52 -10.53
C GLN A 230 -15.83 -6.07 -11.04
N LYS A 231 -15.95 -5.09 -10.14
CA LYS A 231 -15.77 -3.66 -10.44
C LYS A 231 -14.33 -3.17 -10.29
N GLY A 232 -13.36 -4.08 -10.08
CA GLY A 232 -11.95 -3.74 -9.91
C GLY A 232 -11.59 -3.20 -8.53
N GLY A 233 -12.46 -3.34 -7.52
CA GLY A 233 -12.18 -2.94 -6.15
C GLY A 233 -11.26 -3.94 -5.43
N GLU A 234 -10.59 -3.49 -4.36
CA GLU A 234 -9.57 -4.27 -3.64
C GLU A 234 -10.19 -5.40 -2.79
N GLY A 235 -11.43 -5.22 -2.31
CA GLY A 235 -12.15 -6.15 -1.46
C GLY A 235 -12.82 -5.50 -0.26
N ALA A 236 -12.75 -6.14 0.89
CA ALA A 236 -13.42 -5.71 2.12
C ALA A 236 -12.48 -5.74 3.34
N VAL A 237 -12.88 -5.07 4.41
CA VAL A 237 -12.33 -5.24 5.75
C VAL A 237 -13.47 -5.69 6.66
N LEU A 238 -13.25 -6.81 7.35
CA LEU A 238 -14.12 -7.34 8.39
C LEU A 238 -13.67 -6.86 9.76
N TYR A 239 -14.61 -6.48 10.60
CA TYR A 239 -14.39 -6.07 11.99
C TYR A 239 -15.33 -6.85 12.89
N ARG A 240 -14.79 -7.54 13.88
CA ARG A 240 -15.60 -8.17 14.91
C ARG A 240 -16.21 -7.08 15.82
N GLU A 241 -17.50 -7.14 16.09
CA GLU A 241 -18.18 -6.18 16.95
C GLU A 241 -17.61 -6.17 18.37
N GLY A 242 -17.64 -5.01 19.02
CA GLY A 242 -17.15 -4.80 20.38
C GLY A 242 -15.63 -4.76 20.53
N VAL A 243 -14.85 -4.84 19.44
CA VAL A 243 -13.39 -4.82 19.54
C VAL A 243 -12.86 -3.38 19.56
N PRO A 244 -12.11 -2.99 20.59
CA PRO A 244 -11.55 -1.66 20.69
C PRO A 244 -10.43 -1.41 19.66
N TYR A 245 -10.12 -0.15 19.40
CA TYR A 245 -8.96 0.24 18.62
C TYR A 245 -7.70 0.18 19.49
N VAL A 246 -6.73 -0.66 19.12
CA VAL A 246 -5.48 -0.84 19.87
C VAL A 246 -4.29 -0.35 19.05
N PRO A 247 -3.71 0.81 19.39
CA PRO A 247 -2.55 1.35 18.68
C PRO A 247 -1.37 0.36 18.62
N GLY A 248 -0.69 0.31 17.48
CA GLY A 248 0.53 -0.48 17.27
C GLY A 248 0.36 -2.00 17.29
N LYS A 249 -0.78 -2.51 17.70
CA LYS A 249 -1.05 -3.94 17.82
C LYS A 249 -1.95 -4.44 16.66
N ARG A 250 -1.83 -5.70 16.37
CA ARG A 250 -2.88 -6.44 15.65
C ARG A 250 -3.86 -6.86 16.71
N GLY A 251 -5.02 -6.44 16.86
CA GLY A 251 -6.00 -6.78 17.87
C GLY A 251 -5.71 -8.03 18.75
N PRO A 252 -6.43 -8.31 19.81
CA PRO A 252 -6.20 -9.47 20.67
C PRO A 252 -6.22 -10.81 19.92
N SER A 253 -6.97 -10.86 18.80
CA SER A 253 -7.09 -12.04 17.94
C SER A 253 -6.85 -11.69 16.48
N ALA A 254 -6.33 -12.66 15.71
CA ALA A 254 -6.19 -12.57 14.26
C ALA A 254 -7.51 -12.29 13.53
N TRP A 255 -8.63 -12.56 14.19
CA TRP A 255 -9.97 -12.47 13.63
C TRP A 255 -10.73 -11.21 14.05
N ASP A 256 -10.11 -10.33 14.86
CA ASP A 256 -10.76 -9.11 15.33
C ASP A 256 -10.92 -8.07 14.21
N THR A 257 -9.91 -7.96 13.34
CA THR A 257 -9.97 -7.06 12.18
C THR A 257 -9.20 -7.68 11.03
N MET A 258 -9.88 -8.00 9.93
CA MET A 258 -9.29 -8.80 8.87
C MET A 258 -9.55 -8.21 7.49
N LYS A 259 -8.50 -8.20 6.66
CA LYS A 259 -8.58 -7.84 5.24
C LYS A 259 -9.00 -9.05 4.42
N VAL A 260 -10.05 -8.88 3.64
CA VAL A 260 -10.53 -9.84 2.65
C VAL A 260 -10.23 -9.27 1.27
N LYS A 261 -9.19 -9.79 0.65
CA LYS A 261 -8.74 -9.36 -0.67
C LYS A 261 -9.00 -10.46 -1.69
N GLN A 262 -9.18 -10.05 -2.94
CA GLN A 262 -9.23 -11.03 -4.02
C GLN A 262 -7.88 -11.76 -4.07
N THR A 263 -7.93 -13.06 -4.03
CA THR A 263 -6.83 -13.92 -4.46
C THR A 263 -7.16 -14.42 -5.86
N LEU A 264 -6.16 -14.57 -6.72
CA LEU A 264 -6.39 -15.26 -7.98
C LEU A 264 -6.97 -16.64 -7.66
N ALA A 265 -8.08 -16.94 -8.29
CA ALA A 265 -8.72 -18.25 -8.16
C ALA A 265 -7.80 -19.38 -8.67
N GLU A 266 -6.94 -19.05 -9.62
CA GLU A 266 -6.01 -19.97 -10.25
C GLU A 266 -4.59 -19.43 -10.22
N GLU A 267 -3.66 -20.34 -9.95
CA GLU A 267 -2.23 -20.09 -10.09
C GLU A 267 -1.90 -20.05 -11.58
N ALA A 268 -1.06 -19.11 -11.98
CA ALA A 268 -0.65 -18.97 -13.37
C ALA A 268 0.70 -19.62 -13.60
N ASP A 269 0.81 -20.39 -14.68
CA ASP A 269 2.08 -20.89 -15.18
C ASP A 269 2.69 -19.85 -16.14
N VAL A 270 3.92 -19.45 -15.83
CA VAL A 270 4.72 -18.48 -16.59
C VAL A 270 6.14 -19.01 -16.74
N PHE A 271 6.98 -18.37 -17.53
CA PHE A 271 8.41 -18.72 -17.61
C PHE A 271 9.30 -17.50 -17.40
N ILE A 272 10.51 -17.73 -16.92
CA ILE A 272 11.47 -16.69 -16.57
C ILE A 272 12.20 -16.23 -17.83
N THR A 273 12.16 -14.91 -18.11
CA THR A 273 12.83 -14.32 -19.29
C THR A 273 13.93 -13.34 -18.94
N GLY A 274 14.10 -12.99 -17.68
CA GLY A 274 15.12 -12.03 -17.28
C GLY A 274 15.18 -11.81 -15.78
N VAL A 275 16.06 -10.92 -15.40
CA VAL A 275 16.23 -10.45 -14.03
C VAL A 275 16.25 -8.93 -13.98
N GLU A 276 15.80 -8.36 -12.87
CA GLU A 276 15.92 -6.95 -12.55
C GLU A 276 16.99 -6.78 -11.45
N PRO A 277 17.91 -5.83 -11.59
CA PRO A 277 18.91 -5.57 -10.57
C PRO A 277 18.30 -5.22 -9.20
N ALA A 278 19.00 -5.54 -8.13
CA ALA A 278 18.60 -5.09 -6.80
C ALA A 278 18.61 -3.55 -6.72
N VAL A 279 17.72 -2.99 -5.90
CA VAL A 279 17.72 -1.56 -5.63
C VAL A 279 19.03 -1.18 -4.92
N ARG A 280 19.75 -0.19 -5.45
CA ARG A 280 21.04 0.25 -4.90
C ARG A 280 20.92 0.79 -3.47
N ALA A 281 19.97 1.70 -3.25
CA ALA A 281 19.87 2.41 -1.98
C ALA A 281 19.46 1.51 -0.82
N TYR A 282 20.17 1.59 0.29
CA TYR A 282 19.72 1.02 1.55
C TYR A 282 18.57 1.84 2.12
N THR A 283 17.45 1.19 2.41
CA THR A 283 16.23 1.84 2.93
C THR A 283 15.89 1.41 4.36
N GLY A 284 16.78 0.63 5.01
CA GLY A 284 16.61 0.17 6.40
C GLY A 284 16.73 1.28 7.43
N LYS A 285 16.30 0.99 8.66
CA LYS A 285 16.34 1.93 9.79
C LYS A 285 17.68 1.95 10.53
N ASP A 286 18.44 0.86 10.46
CA ASP A 286 19.65 0.64 11.28
C ASP A 286 20.93 0.98 10.52
N VAL A 287 20.99 2.19 9.94
CA VAL A 287 22.18 2.63 9.18
C VAL A 287 23.45 2.69 10.03
N THR A 288 23.30 2.90 11.35
CA THR A 288 24.42 2.94 12.31
C THR A 288 25.16 1.61 12.45
N SER A 289 24.48 0.49 12.23
CA SER A 289 25.04 -0.86 12.26
C SER A 289 25.20 -1.49 10.88
N TRP A 290 24.92 -0.71 9.82
CA TRP A 290 24.97 -1.21 8.45
C TRP A 290 26.40 -1.44 7.98
N VAL A 291 26.60 -2.48 7.17
CA VAL A 291 27.96 -2.92 6.78
C VAL A 291 28.23 -2.91 5.27
N TYR A 292 27.25 -2.56 4.44
CA TYR A 292 27.42 -2.51 2.99
C TYR A 292 27.41 -1.06 2.48
N TRP A 293 28.54 -0.60 1.93
CA TRP A 293 28.73 0.78 1.52
C TRP A 293 29.31 0.87 0.11
N GLU A 294 29.16 2.00 -0.53
CA GLU A 294 29.75 2.28 -1.82
C GLU A 294 30.29 3.72 -1.84
N ASN A 295 31.50 3.88 -2.34
CA ASN A 295 32.04 5.20 -2.66
C ASN A 295 31.40 5.67 -3.96
N VAL A 296 30.57 6.69 -3.92
CA VAL A 296 29.80 7.18 -5.08
C VAL A 296 30.65 7.78 -6.20
N LYS A 297 31.91 8.12 -5.93
CA LYS A 297 32.81 8.65 -6.95
C LYS A 297 33.62 7.56 -7.67
N THR A 298 33.99 6.51 -6.95
CA THR A 298 34.80 5.43 -7.52
C THR A 298 33.99 4.19 -7.89
N GLY A 299 32.79 4.02 -7.34
CA GLY A 299 32.01 2.80 -7.44
C GLY A 299 32.54 1.65 -6.58
N GLU A 300 33.55 1.91 -5.74
CA GLU A 300 34.13 0.89 -4.88
C GLU A 300 33.15 0.47 -3.78
N LYS A 301 32.91 -0.84 -3.68
CA LYS A 301 32.06 -1.44 -2.66
C LYS A 301 32.88 -1.82 -1.44
N LEU A 302 32.46 -1.35 -0.26
CA LEU A 302 33.17 -1.53 1.00
C LEU A 302 32.30 -2.30 1.98
N TYR A 303 32.89 -3.31 2.63
CA TYR A 303 32.26 -4.11 3.67
C TYR A 303 32.84 -3.76 5.04
N GLY A 304 32.02 -3.28 5.94
CA GLY A 304 32.40 -2.85 7.29
C GLY A 304 31.48 -1.76 7.82
N ASN A 305 31.68 -1.38 9.06
CA ASN A 305 30.92 -0.25 9.62
C ASN A 305 31.62 1.07 9.30
N TYR A 306 31.08 1.82 8.35
CA TYR A 306 31.57 3.14 7.92
C TYR A 306 30.57 4.26 8.24
N TYR A 307 29.71 4.06 9.24
CA TYR A 307 28.69 5.05 9.61
C TYR A 307 29.30 6.41 10.01
N THR A 308 30.44 6.40 10.72
CA THR A 308 31.09 7.63 11.15
C THR A 308 31.59 8.44 9.95
N GLU A 309 32.26 7.80 9.01
CA GLU A 309 32.78 8.41 7.78
C GLU A 309 31.64 8.95 6.89
N TYR A 310 30.56 8.20 6.80
CA TYR A 310 29.34 8.62 6.10
C TYR A 310 28.71 9.85 6.75
N ARG A 311 28.51 9.82 8.07
CA ARG A 311 27.92 10.93 8.83
C ARG A 311 28.76 12.20 8.72
N ASP A 312 30.06 12.08 8.76
CA ASP A 312 31.01 13.20 8.72
C ASP A 312 31.34 13.65 7.27
N GLY A 313 30.70 13.02 6.27
CA GLY A 313 30.90 13.36 4.84
C GLY A 313 32.27 12.99 4.28
N VAL A 314 33.00 12.11 4.99
CA VAL A 314 34.30 11.63 4.57
C VAL A 314 34.12 10.54 3.49
N GLN A 315 35.00 10.52 2.49
CA GLN A 315 35.11 9.48 1.44
C GLN A 315 33.92 9.35 0.49
N ASN A 316 32.93 10.24 0.49
CA ASN A 316 31.73 10.18 -0.39
C ASN A 316 31.03 8.81 -0.35
N LEU A 317 30.85 8.26 0.85
CA LEU A 317 30.22 6.97 1.06
C LEU A 317 28.70 7.09 1.08
N GLU A 318 28.02 6.09 0.53
CA GLU A 318 26.57 5.89 0.68
C GLU A 318 26.28 4.47 1.13
N PRO A 319 25.26 4.27 2.00
CA PRO A 319 24.80 2.94 2.34
C PRO A 319 24.05 2.33 1.17
N ILE A 320 24.45 1.13 0.75
CA ILE A 320 23.85 0.39 -0.34
C ILE A 320 23.14 -0.88 0.18
N SER A 321 22.23 -1.43 -0.59
CA SER A 321 21.58 -2.69 -0.22
C SER A 321 22.56 -3.87 -0.30
N LYS A 322 22.31 -4.91 0.51
CA LYS A 322 23.08 -6.17 0.44
C LYS A 322 23.00 -6.79 -0.96
N GLY A 323 21.83 -6.69 -1.61
CA GLY A 323 21.65 -7.21 -2.97
C GLY A 323 22.53 -6.49 -3.99
N TRP A 324 22.57 -5.16 -3.95
CA TRP A 324 23.44 -4.35 -4.81
C TRP A 324 24.93 -4.61 -4.53
N PHE A 325 25.30 -4.75 -3.25
CA PHE A 325 26.68 -5.05 -2.87
C PHE A 325 27.17 -6.37 -3.50
N ASN A 326 26.33 -7.40 -3.49
CA ASN A 326 26.66 -8.71 -4.01
C ASN A 326 26.35 -8.88 -5.52
N ASP A 327 25.88 -7.85 -6.23
CA ASP A 327 25.41 -7.91 -7.61
C ASP A 327 24.27 -8.93 -7.83
N TRP A 328 23.44 -9.09 -6.82
CA TRP A 328 22.30 -10.00 -6.88
C TRP A 328 21.11 -9.37 -7.61
N PRO A 329 20.31 -10.15 -8.32
CA PRO A 329 19.04 -9.66 -8.83
C PRO A 329 18.06 -9.34 -7.69
N GLY A 330 17.25 -8.30 -7.90
CA GLY A 330 16.16 -7.90 -6.99
C GLY A 330 14.86 -8.64 -7.27
N ALA A 331 14.64 -8.98 -8.54
CA ALA A 331 13.45 -9.71 -9.00
C ALA A 331 13.77 -10.54 -10.25
N ILE A 332 12.97 -11.58 -10.49
CA ILE A 332 12.88 -12.26 -11.79
C ILE A 332 11.79 -11.62 -12.62
N ILE A 333 12.01 -11.55 -13.92
CA ILE A 333 11.04 -11.12 -14.92
C ILE A 333 10.38 -12.38 -15.48
N CYS A 334 9.06 -12.44 -15.41
CA CYS A 334 8.29 -13.57 -15.90
C CYS A 334 7.42 -13.16 -17.07
N SER A 335 7.40 -14.02 -18.10
CA SER A 335 6.66 -13.84 -19.33
C SER A 335 5.74 -15.01 -19.64
N VAL A 336 4.83 -14.78 -20.57
CA VAL A 336 4.00 -15.78 -21.23
C VAL A 336 4.07 -15.54 -22.74
N TYR A 337 3.55 -16.45 -23.53
CA TYR A 337 3.34 -16.21 -24.96
C TYR A 337 2.05 -15.43 -25.20
N ASP A 338 2.12 -14.43 -26.09
CA ASP A 338 0.95 -13.76 -26.66
C ASP A 338 0.32 -14.59 -27.79
N GLU A 339 -0.73 -14.08 -28.42
CA GLU A 339 -1.42 -14.73 -29.55
C GLU A 339 -0.52 -14.91 -30.79
N ASN A 340 0.55 -14.12 -30.88
CA ASN A 340 1.52 -14.19 -31.99
C ASN A 340 2.77 -15.00 -31.64
N HIS A 341 2.75 -15.69 -30.49
CA HIS A 341 3.87 -16.47 -29.95
C HIS A 341 5.12 -15.63 -29.63
N ASN A 342 4.93 -14.34 -29.29
CA ASN A 342 6.00 -13.51 -28.78
C ASN A 342 6.01 -13.52 -27.25
N PHE A 343 7.17 -13.22 -26.65
CA PHE A 343 7.29 -13.06 -25.20
C PHE A 343 6.54 -11.82 -24.74
N TYR A 344 5.64 -12.03 -23.81
CA TYR A 344 4.86 -10.99 -23.17
C TYR A 344 5.19 -10.96 -21.68
N GLU A 345 5.91 -9.90 -21.21
CA GLU A 345 6.20 -9.71 -19.79
C GLU A 345 4.89 -9.49 -19.01
N ILE A 346 4.60 -10.40 -18.07
CA ILE A 346 3.36 -10.35 -17.30
C ILE A 346 3.57 -9.93 -15.83
N CYS A 347 4.75 -10.22 -15.27
CA CYS A 347 5.05 -9.81 -13.91
C CYS A 347 6.55 -9.83 -13.57
N ARG A 348 6.86 -9.19 -12.43
CA ARG A 348 8.17 -9.22 -11.79
C ARG A 348 8.01 -9.75 -10.39
N VAL A 349 8.70 -10.84 -10.06
CA VAL A 349 8.59 -11.50 -8.77
C VAL A 349 9.81 -11.18 -7.93
N ALA A 350 9.58 -10.44 -6.84
CA ALA A 350 10.56 -10.18 -5.78
C ALA A 350 10.43 -11.23 -4.65
N GLY A 351 11.20 -11.07 -3.58
CA GLY A 351 11.12 -11.98 -2.42
C GLY A 351 11.89 -13.28 -2.60
N LEU A 352 12.88 -13.26 -3.48
CA LEU A 352 13.82 -14.37 -3.71
C LEU A 352 14.72 -14.60 -2.48
N THR A 353 15.02 -15.86 -2.18
CA THR A 353 16.02 -16.19 -1.15
C THR A 353 17.42 -15.79 -1.57
N GLU A 354 18.36 -15.65 -0.63
CA GLU A 354 19.75 -15.31 -0.97
C GLU A 354 20.40 -16.38 -1.83
N GLU A 355 20.11 -17.66 -1.58
CA GLU A 355 20.57 -18.78 -2.39
C GLU A 355 20.07 -18.69 -3.84
N MET A 356 18.78 -18.37 -4.02
CA MET A 356 18.22 -18.17 -5.35
C MET A 356 18.87 -16.98 -6.07
N LYS A 357 19.15 -15.90 -5.36
CA LYS A 357 19.80 -14.71 -5.94
C LYS A 357 21.22 -15.00 -6.37
N GLU A 358 21.95 -15.78 -5.58
CA GLU A 358 23.32 -16.18 -5.91
C GLU A 358 23.34 -17.12 -7.13
N ASP A 359 22.42 -18.10 -7.18
CA ASP A 359 22.29 -19.00 -8.32
C ASP A 359 21.83 -18.26 -9.60
N LEU A 360 20.88 -17.33 -9.48
CA LEU A 360 20.46 -16.45 -10.58
C LEU A 360 21.62 -15.61 -11.14
N LYS A 361 22.47 -15.07 -10.27
CA LYS A 361 23.64 -14.30 -10.68
C LYS A 361 24.64 -15.16 -11.48
N ASN A 362 24.88 -16.38 -11.02
CA ASN A 362 25.95 -17.21 -11.56
C ASN A 362 25.50 -18.12 -12.71
N ASN A 363 24.23 -18.55 -12.71
CA ASN A 363 23.72 -19.63 -13.56
C ASN A 363 22.42 -19.28 -14.29
N PHE A 364 22.18 -17.99 -14.58
CA PHE A 364 20.92 -17.55 -15.19
C PHE A 364 20.58 -18.31 -16.48
N GLU A 365 21.49 -18.33 -17.44
CA GLU A 365 21.27 -18.93 -18.76
C GLU A 365 21.07 -20.45 -18.69
N THR A 366 21.68 -21.11 -17.71
CA THR A 366 21.63 -22.59 -17.62
C THR A 366 20.49 -23.10 -16.75
N ASN A 367 20.14 -22.37 -15.67
CA ASN A 367 19.24 -22.89 -14.67
C ASN A 367 17.89 -22.15 -14.61
N TRP A 368 17.83 -20.93 -15.17
CA TRP A 368 16.69 -20.04 -14.94
C TRP A 368 16.01 -19.54 -16.22
N TYR A 369 16.77 -19.29 -17.28
CA TYR A 369 16.21 -18.80 -18.54
C TYR A 369 15.23 -19.79 -19.14
N LEU A 370 14.02 -19.32 -19.45
CA LEU A 370 12.88 -20.12 -19.91
C LEU A 370 12.39 -21.20 -18.94
N ARG A 371 12.81 -21.16 -17.68
CA ARG A 371 12.34 -22.10 -16.68
C ARG A 371 10.87 -21.84 -16.35
N PRO A 372 9.98 -22.82 -16.48
CA PRO A 372 8.58 -22.69 -16.12
C PRO A 372 8.41 -22.56 -14.61
N VAL A 373 7.56 -21.64 -14.19
CA VAL A 373 7.28 -21.39 -12.79
C VAL A 373 5.80 -21.11 -12.57
N LYS A 374 5.23 -21.71 -11.54
CA LYS A 374 3.88 -21.41 -11.10
C LYS A 374 3.89 -20.25 -10.15
N ILE A 375 3.10 -19.23 -10.43
CA ILE A 375 2.95 -18.05 -9.60
C ILE A 375 1.50 -17.86 -9.17
N SER A 376 1.31 -17.29 -7.97
CA SER A 376 0.03 -16.71 -7.56
C SER A 376 0.17 -15.20 -7.49
N ALA A 377 -0.90 -14.49 -7.77
CA ALA A 377 -0.93 -13.04 -7.66
C ALA A 377 -2.26 -12.57 -7.07
N MET A 378 -2.32 -11.33 -6.60
CA MET A 378 -3.58 -10.76 -6.08
C MET A 378 -4.62 -10.59 -7.17
N MET A 379 -4.17 -10.10 -8.32
CA MET A 379 -5.02 -9.88 -9.49
C MET A 379 -4.17 -9.70 -10.74
N VAL A 380 -4.77 -9.95 -11.88
CA VAL A 380 -4.25 -9.47 -13.17
C VAL A 380 -4.95 -8.14 -13.46
N SER A 381 -4.20 -7.07 -13.58
CA SER A 381 -4.70 -5.75 -13.99
C SER A 381 -4.47 -5.54 -15.48
N GLN A 382 -5.40 -4.84 -16.11
CA GLN A 382 -5.32 -4.43 -17.50
C GLN A 382 -5.11 -2.91 -17.54
N ASP A 383 -4.33 -2.40 -18.47
CA ASP A 383 -4.23 -0.97 -18.71
C ASP A 383 -5.54 -0.39 -19.24
N LYS A 384 -5.68 0.92 -19.24
CA LYS A 384 -6.91 1.62 -19.68
C LYS A 384 -7.26 1.36 -21.15
N ASN A 385 -6.27 1.05 -21.96
CA ASN A 385 -6.45 0.80 -23.40
C ASN A 385 -6.74 -0.67 -23.71
N GLY A 386 -6.73 -1.55 -22.72
CA GLY A 386 -6.92 -2.99 -22.91
C GLY A 386 -5.74 -3.68 -23.59
N THR A 387 -4.60 -2.99 -23.73
CA THR A 387 -3.47 -3.44 -24.52
C THR A 387 -2.38 -4.11 -23.70
N SER A 388 -2.31 -3.84 -22.40
CA SER A 388 -1.32 -4.48 -21.54
C SER A 388 -1.93 -5.04 -20.26
N PHE A 389 -1.38 -6.19 -19.84
CA PHE A 389 -1.77 -6.90 -18.63
C PHE A 389 -0.57 -7.02 -17.71
N SER A 390 -0.80 -6.94 -16.40
CA SER A 390 0.22 -7.15 -15.39
C SER A 390 -0.35 -7.82 -14.15
N MET A 391 0.46 -8.62 -13.46
CA MET A 391 0.08 -9.24 -12.19
C MET A 391 0.50 -8.39 -11.01
N ARG A 392 -0.41 -8.21 -10.06
CA ARG A 392 -0.16 -7.47 -8.82
C ARG A 392 0.26 -8.42 -7.70
N HIS A 393 1.36 -8.10 -7.02
CA HIS A 393 1.95 -8.89 -5.93
C HIS A 393 2.17 -10.37 -6.27
N PRO A 394 2.88 -10.68 -7.36
CA PRO A 394 3.16 -12.05 -7.74
C PRO A 394 4.12 -12.72 -6.75
N VAL A 395 3.88 -14.00 -6.47
CA VAL A 395 4.69 -14.83 -5.57
C VAL A 395 4.92 -16.19 -6.23
N ILE A 396 6.16 -16.68 -6.21
CA ILE A 396 6.49 -18.04 -6.68
C ILE A 396 5.81 -19.07 -5.75
N LYS A 397 5.11 -20.02 -6.36
CA LYS A 397 4.54 -21.16 -5.67
C LYS A 397 5.40 -22.41 -5.83
N SER A 398 5.79 -22.71 -7.03
CA SER A 398 6.64 -23.86 -7.35
C SER A 398 7.32 -23.70 -8.70
N PHE A 399 8.45 -24.38 -8.88
CA PHE A 399 9.06 -24.58 -10.18
C PHE A 399 8.41 -25.76 -10.87
N ARG A 400 8.30 -25.69 -12.21
CA ARG A 400 7.54 -26.65 -13.01
C ARG A 400 8.44 -27.40 -14.03
N ASP A 401 9.65 -27.69 -13.62
CA ASP A 401 10.75 -28.15 -14.50
C ASP A 401 10.42 -29.40 -15.37
N ASN A 402 9.49 -30.24 -14.92
CA ASN A 402 9.14 -31.48 -15.62
C ASN A 402 7.62 -31.64 -15.88
N ASP A 403 6.84 -30.63 -15.55
CA ASP A 403 5.39 -30.78 -15.49
C ASP A 403 4.69 -30.14 -16.70
N ILE A 404 5.29 -29.11 -17.28
CA ILE A 404 4.65 -28.30 -18.33
C ILE A 404 5.69 -27.77 -19.32
N SER A 405 5.27 -27.60 -20.58
CA SER A 405 6.06 -26.88 -21.59
C SER A 405 5.88 -25.37 -21.44
N ILE A 406 6.90 -24.61 -21.82
CA ILE A 406 6.79 -23.14 -21.93
C ILE A 406 5.70 -22.72 -22.92
N ASP A 407 5.43 -23.54 -23.95
CA ASP A 407 4.35 -23.31 -24.93
C ASP A 407 2.96 -23.34 -24.30
N ASP A 408 2.84 -23.96 -23.11
CA ASP A 408 1.61 -23.96 -22.32
C ASP A 408 1.40 -22.69 -21.53
N CYS A 409 2.44 -21.87 -21.36
CA CYS A 409 2.39 -20.61 -20.62
C CYS A 409 1.91 -19.50 -21.56
N THR A 410 0.60 -19.33 -21.69
CA THR A 410 -0.01 -18.37 -22.62
C THR A 410 -0.84 -17.30 -21.91
N LEU A 411 -0.86 -16.10 -22.48
CA LEU A 411 -1.67 -15.00 -22.00
C LEU A 411 -3.18 -15.35 -21.98
N SER A 412 -3.64 -16.08 -23.00
CA SER A 412 -5.03 -16.53 -23.11
C SER A 412 -5.45 -17.43 -21.95
N LYS A 413 -4.58 -18.35 -21.47
CA LYS A 413 -4.87 -19.16 -20.27
C LYS A 413 -5.02 -18.31 -19.01
N ILE A 414 -4.18 -17.26 -18.85
CA ILE A 414 -4.28 -16.33 -17.71
C ILE A 414 -5.56 -15.50 -17.76
N LEU A 415 -5.97 -15.08 -18.97
CA LEU A 415 -7.18 -14.28 -19.16
C LEU A 415 -8.45 -15.14 -19.17
N GLY A 416 -8.40 -16.36 -19.66
CA GLY A 416 -9.52 -17.32 -19.69
C GLY A 416 -9.97 -17.75 -18.29
N ALA A 417 -9.08 -17.76 -17.32
CA ALA A 417 -9.40 -17.97 -15.90
C ALA A 417 -10.24 -16.83 -15.27
N ARG A 418 -10.59 -15.80 -16.05
CA ARG A 418 -11.42 -14.66 -15.63
C ARG A 418 -12.91 -14.78 -16.02
N SER A 419 -13.27 -15.76 -16.85
CA SER A 419 -14.65 -15.94 -17.33
C SER A 419 -15.53 -16.75 -16.36
#